data_5fdcef2ede42c06249583feb3ccc6d92
#
_entry.id   5fdcef2ede42c06249583feb3ccc6d92
#
_cell.length_a   1.000
_cell.length_b   1.000
_cell.length_c   1.000
_cell.angle_alpha   90.00
_cell.angle_beta   90.00
_cell.angle_gamma   90.00
#
_symmetry.space_group_name_H-M   'P 1'
#
loop_
_entity.id
_entity.type
_entity.pdbx_description
1 polymer ?
#
loop_
_entity_poly.entity_id
_entity_poly.type
_entity_poly.pdbx_seq_one_letter_code
_entity_poly.pdbx_strand_id
1 'polypeptide(L)'
;MADGFNTDDMLDVFLYENTQLLENLQEIVLEKKDEDSFDEASVNEIFRIMHTIKGSSGIMMYDNITKISHKLEDVFYYIRESKPDNVPHGELVDHIFSVLDFITGEM
;
A
#
# COMPACT_ATOMS: atom_id res chain seq x y z
N MET A 1 16.61 8.23 -29.81
CA MET A 1 16.28 8.04 -29.15
C MET A 1 16.19 8.17 -28.34
N ALA A 2 15.98 8.03 -28.28
CA ALA A 2 15.81 7.94 -27.49
C ALA A 2 15.70 8.16 -26.63
N ASP A 3 15.93 8.43 -26.25
CA ASP A 3 15.87 8.71 -25.30
C ASP A 3 15.29 8.44 -24.41
N GLY A 4 15.15 8.21 -24.08
CA GLY A 4 14.19 8.07 -23.08
C GLY A 4 14.46 6.95 -22.15
N PHE A 5 13.41 6.57 -21.40
CA PHE A 5 13.46 5.39 -20.56
C PHE A 5 13.34 4.13 -21.40
N ASN A 6 14.09 3.11 -21.04
CA ASN A 6 13.81 1.77 -21.50
C ASN A 6 13.06 1.01 -20.38
N THR A 7 12.68 -0.23 -20.64
CA THR A 7 11.92 -1.04 -19.70
C THR A 7 12.68 -1.28 -18.39
N ASP A 8 14.01 -1.47 -18.47
CA ASP A 8 14.82 -1.72 -17.29
C ASP A 8 14.89 -0.50 -16.38
N ASP A 9 15.01 0.69 -16.98
CA ASP A 9 15.03 1.95 -16.20
C ASP A 9 13.69 2.17 -15.50
N MET A 10 12.59 1.89 -16.19
CA MET A 10 11.27 2.01 -15.62
C MET A 10 11.08 1.01 -14.47
N LEU A 11 11.56 -0.19 -14.64
CA LEU A 11 11.50 -1.21 -13.59
C LEU A 11 12.29 -0.79 -12.35
N ASP A 12 13.49 -0.27 -12.54
CA ASP A 12 14.31 0.19 -11.43
C ASP A 12 13.63 1.31 -10.64
N VAL A 13 13.03 2.27 -11.34
CA VAL A 13 12.28 3.35 -10.69
C VAL A 13 11.09 2.79 -9.94
N PHE A 14 10.33 1.88 -10.56
CA PHE A 14 9.20 1.24 -9.92
C PHE A 14 9.59 0.54 -8.63
N LEU A 15 10.64 -0.28 -8.68
CA LEU A 15 11.09 -1.05 -7.52
C LEU A 15 11.55 -0.11 -6.40
N TYR A 16 12.31 0.92 -6.74
CA TYR A 16 12.80 1.87 -5.76
C TYR A 16 11.63 2.61 -5.08
N GLU A 17 10.75 3.19 -5.88
CA GLU A 17 9.65 4.00 -5.33
C GLU A 17 8.68 3.17 -4.53
N ASN A 18 8.36 1.98 -5.00
CA ASN A 18 7.43 1.12 -4.26
C ASN A 18 8.04 0.55 -3.00
N THR A 19 9.35 0.29 -3.00
CA THR A 19 10.05 -0.11 -1.78
C THR A 19 9.96 1.00 -0.72
N GLN A 20 10.13 2.26 -1.12
CA GLN A 20 10.00 3.39 -0.20
C GLN A 20 8.58 3.48 0.37
N LEU A 21 7.57 3.30 -0.48
CA LEU A 21 6.18 3.34 -0.03
C LEU A 21 5.87 2.20 0.93
N LEU A 22 6.38 1.01 0.67
CA LEU A 22 6.18 -0.13 1.55
C LEU A 22 6.86 0.07 2.90
N GLU A 23 8.05 0.67 2.91
CA GLU A 23 8.74 1.00 4.15
C GLU A 23 7.95 2.02 4.96
N ASN A 24 7.39 3.04 4.29
CA ASN A 24 6.55 4.03 4.95
C ASN A 24 5.29 3.38 5.54
N LEU A 25 4.66 2.48 4.80
CA LEU A 25 3.50 1.75 5.28
C LEU A 25 3.85 0.92 6.52
N GLN A 26 4.97 0.23 6.48
CA GLN A 26 5.43 -0.58 7.61
C GLN A 26 5.65 0.29 8.86
N GLU A 27 6.28 1.46 8.69
CA GLU A 27 6.50 2.38 9.79
C GLU A 27 5.18 2.84 10.43
N ILE A 28 4.20 3.21 9.61
CA ILE A 28 2.89 3.64 10.10
C ILE A 28 2.23 2.53 10.92
N VAL A 29 2.25 1.31 10.38
CA VAL A 29 1.58 0.19 11.05
C VAL A 29 2.28 -0.20 12.33
N LEU A 30 3.63 -0.23 12.34
CA LEU A 30 4.39 -0.54 13.55
C LEU A 30 4.14 0.51 14.64
N GLU A 31 4.00 1.77 14.26
CA GLU A 31 3.75 2.86 15.18
C GLU A 31 2.36 2.76 15.83
N LYS A 32 1.38 2.26 15.06
CA LYS A 32 -0.02 2.26 15.48
C LYS A 32 -0.57 0.89 15.90
N LYS A 33 0.24 -0.15 15.82
CA LYS A 33 -0.26 -1.53 16.01
C LYS A 33 -0.84 -1.79 17.41
N ASP A 34 -0.36 -1.08 18.41
CA ASP A 34 -0.79 -1.26 19.80
C ASP A 34 -1.91 -0.29 20.21
N GLU A 35 -2.36 0.56 19.30
CA GLU A 35 -3.46 1.47 19.54
C GLU A 35 -4.80 0.80 19.21
N ASP A 36 -5.90 1.44 19.57
CA ASP A 36 -7.23 0.88 19.32
C ASP A 36 -7.69 1.08 17.88
N SER A 37 -7.13 2.07 17.19
CA SER A 37 -7.51 2.37 15.81
C SER A 37 -6.42 3.23 15.16
N PHE A 38 -6.49 3.32 13.82
CA PHE A 38 -5.68 4.28 13.08
C PHE A 38 -6.32 5.65 13.17
N ASP A 39 -5.53 6.67 13.41
CA ASP A 39 -6.01 8.05 13.37
C ASP A 39 -6.26 8.47 11.92
N GLU A 40 -6.93 9.61 11.75
CA GLU A 40 -7.33 10.09 10.43
C GLU A 40 -6.13 10.29 9.50
N ALA A 41 -5.05 10.85 10.02
CA ALA A 41 -3.84 11.06 9.22
C ALA A 41 -3.25 9.76 8.73
N SER A 42 -3.21 8.73 9.58
CA SER A 42 -2.71 7.40 9.20
C SER A 42 -3.60 6.73 8.17
N VAL A 43 -4.92 6.82 8.34
CA VAL A 43 -5.88 6.27 7.37
C VAL A 43 -5.65 6.90 6.00
N ASN A 44 -5.54 8.22 5.94
CA ASN A 44 -5.32 8.92 4.68
C ASN A 44 -4.00 8.53 4.03
N GLU A 45 -2.94 8.40 4.82
CA GLU A 45 -1.64 8.06 4.28
C GLU A 45 -1.61 6.62 3.75
N ILE A 46 -2.20 5.67 4.49
CA ILE A 46 -2.28 4.29 4.03
C ILE A 46 -3.09 4.20 2.72
N PHE A 47 -4.20 4.92 2.66
CA PHE A 47 -5.02 5.00 1.44
C PHE A 47 -4.18 5.48 0.25
N ARG A 48 -3.43 6.57 0.45
CA ARG A 48 -2.62 7.15 -0.61
C ARG A 48 -1.50 6.22 -1.06
N ILE A 49 -0.86 5.54 -0.12
CA ILE A 49 0.20 4.57 -0.44
C ILE A 49 -0.38 3.45 -1.32
N MET A 50 -1.51 2.89 -0.91
CA MET A 50 -2.14 1.80 -1.66
C MET A 50 -2.59 2.26 -3.04
N HIS A 51 -3.14 3.47 -3.13
CA HIS A 51 -3.55 4.05 -4.41
C HIS A 51 -2.36 4.19 -5.36
N THR A 52 -1.24 4.68 -4.86
CA THR A 52 -0.03 4.87 -5.65
C THR A 52 0.55 3.54 -6.12
N ILE A 53 0.64 2.55 -5.23
CA ILE A 53 1.15 1.22 -5.58
C ILE A 53 0.22 0.57 -6.61
N LYS A 54 -1.09 0.69 -6.44
CA LYS A 54 -2.06 0.18 -7.40
C LYS A 54 -1.79 0.74 -8.80
N GLY A 55 -1.63 2.06 -8.88
CA GLY A 55 -1.39 2.72 -10.17
C GLY A 55 -0.09 2.29 -10.82
N SER A 56 1.01 2.34 -10.07
CA SER A 56 2.33 2.02 -10.64
C SER A 56 2.45 0.54 -10.99
N SER A 57 1.91 -0.35 -10.16
CA SER A 57 1.96 -1.78 -10.45
C SER A 57 1.11 -2.13 -11.68
N GLY A 58 0.01 -1.42 -11.89
CA GLY A 58 -0.81 -1.59 -13.09
C GLY A 58 -0.03 -1.25 -14.36
N ILE A 59 0.70 -0.13 -14.32
CA ILE A 59 1.53 0.29 -15.47
C ILE A 59 2.61 -0.75 -15.76
N MET A 60 3.23 -1.31 -14.73
CA MET A 60 4.29 -2.30 -14.87
C MET A 60 3.77 -3.73 -15.05
N MET A 61 2.44 -3.89 -15.09
CA MET A 61 1.77 -5.17 -15.32
C MET A 61 2.02 -6.21 -14.21
N TYR A 62 2.20 -5.75 -12.99
CA TYR A 62 2.23 -6.61 -11.80
C TYR A 62 0.80 -6.82 -11.31
N ASP A 63 0.05 -7.65 -12.01
CA ASP A 63 -1.39 -7.78 -11.80
C ASP A 63 -1.78 -8.19 -10.38
N ASN A 64 -1.00 -9.07 -9.77
CA ASN A 64 -1.30 -9.52 -8.40
C ASN A 64 -1.10 -8.41 -7.39
N ILE A 65 -0.07 -7.58 -7.56
CA ILE A 65 0.16 -6.42 -6.70
C ILE A 65 -0.99 -5.43 -6.89
N THR A 66 -1.39 -5.19 -8.14
CA THR A 66 -2.50 -4.28 -8.45
C THR A 66 -3.78 -4.71 -7.75
N LYS A 67 -4.11 -6.00 -7.82
CA LYS A 67 -5.32 -6.53 -7.21
C LYS A 67 -5.33 -6.40 -5.69
N ILE A 68 -4.23 -6.79 -5.04
CA ILE A 68 -4.18 -6.74 -3.58
C ILE A 68 -4.16 -5.30 -3.08
N SER A 69 -3.46 -4.41 -3.79
CA SER A 69 -3.41 -3.00 -3.45
C SER A 69 -4.77 -2.34 -3.59
N HIS A 70 -5.52 -2.70 -4.63
CA HIS A 70 -6.87 -2.19 -4.83
C HIS A 70 -7.79 -2.61 -3.69
N LYS A 71 -7.70 -3.85 -3.26
CA LYS A 71 -8.54 -4.34 -2.15
C LYS A 71 -8.25 -3.59 -0.86
N LEU A 72 -6.99 -3.35 -0.54
CA LEU A 72 -6.64 -2.62 0.67
C LEU A 72 -6.99 -1.14 0.55
N GLU A 73 -6.84 -0.58 -0.64
CA GLU A 73 -7.30 0.79 -0.92
C GLU A 73 -8.78 0.93 -0.61
N ASP A 74 -9.59 -0.02 -1.07
CA ASP A 74 -11.04 0.00 -0.84
C ASP A 74 -11.39 -0.08 0.63
N VAL A 75 -10.66 -0.90 1.39
CA VAL A 75 -10.88 -1.01 2.84
C VAL A 75 -10.61 0.33 3.51
N PHE A 76 -9.51 0.99 3.17
CA PHE A 76 -9.17 2.28 3.78
C PHE A 76 -10.04 3.42 3.27
N TYR A 77 -10.53 3.33 2.04
CA TYR A 77 -11.54 4.26 1.54
C TYR A 77 -12.81 4.16 2.39
N TYR A 78 -13.27 2.93 2.65
CA TYR A 78 -14.44 2.71 3.49
C TYR A 78 -14.23 3.26 4.90
N ILE A 79 -13.08 2.98 5.51
CA ILE A 79 -12.77 3.46 6.86
C ILE A 79 -12.77 5.00 6.89
N ARG A 80 -12.18 5.63 5.89
CA ARG A 80 -12.09 7.08 5.82
C ARG A 80 -13.46 7.74 5.68
N GLU A 81 -14.30 7.20 4.80
CA GLU A 81 -15.58 7.81 4.47
C GLU A 81 -16.68 7.49 5.48
N SER A 82 -16.72 6.25 5.96
CA SER A 82 -17.79 5.77 6.84
C SER A 82 -17.47 5.89 8.32
N LYS A 83 -16.20 6.02 8.67
CA LYS A 83 -15.72 6.14 10.05
C LYS A 83 -16.40 5.11 10.98
N PRO A 84 -16.29 3.82 10.65
CA PRO A 84 -16.97 2.78 11.44
C PRO A 84 -16.37 2.66 12.85
N ASP A 85 -17.23 2.35 13.83
CA ASP A 85 -16.82 2.27 15.23
C ASP A 85 -16.21 0.92 15.59
N ASN A 86 -16.43 -0.09 14.77
CA ASN A 86 -16.17 -1.49 15.15
C ASN A 86 -15.14 -2.19 14.27
N VAL A 87 -14.16 -1.45 13.78
CA VAL A 87 -13.06 -2.06 13.01
C VAL A 87 -12.18 -2.84 13.97
N PRO A 88 -11.96 -4.15 13.73
CA PRO A 88 -11.06 -4.93 14.58
C PRO A 88 -9.61 -4.56 14.24
N HIS A 89 -9.04 -3.67 15.02
CA HIS A 89 -7.74 -3.06 14.73
C HIS A 89 -6.61 -4.09 14.61
N GLY A 90 -6.56 -5.06 15.54
CA GLY A 90 -5.52 -6.09 15.50
C GLY A 90 -5.57 -6.93 14.23
N GLU A 91 -6.77 -7.30 13.80
CA GLU A 91 -6.94 -8.08 12.56
C GLU A 91 -6.58 -7.24 11.34
N LEU A 92 -6.93 -5.96 11.34
CA LEU A 92 -6.57 -5.06 10.26
C LEU A 92 -5.05 -4.89 10.16
N VAL A 93 -4.37 -4.73 11.29
CA VAL A 93 -2.91 -4.63 11.34
C VAL A 93 -2.28 -5.91 10.76
N ASP A 94 -2.75 -7.08 11.19
CA ASP A 94 -2.25 -8.36 10.68
C ASP A 94 -2.46 -8.48 9.18
N HIS A 95 -3.62 -8.01 8.70
CA HIS A 95 -3.92 -8.03 7.27
C HIS A 95 -2.97 -7.13 6.49
N ILE A 96 -2.66 -5.95 7.01
CA ILE A 96 -1.71 -5.04 6.34
C ILE A 96 -0.33 -5.68 6.28
N PHE A 97 0.13 -6.34 7.35
CA PHE A 97 1.41 -7.04 7.32
C PHE A 97 1.42 -8.16 6.29
N SER A 98 0.31 -8.88 6.15
CA SER A 98 0.18 -9.91 5.12
C SER A 98 0.28 -9.31 3.71
N VAL A 99 -0.33 -8.16 3.49
CA VAL A 99 -0.26 -7.45 2.21
C VAL A 99 1.17 -7.00 1.92
N LEU A 100 1.85 -6.45 2.94
CA LEU A 100 3.26 -6.04 2.82
C LEU A 100 4.13 -7.22 2.39
N ASP A 101 3.98 -8.36 3.06
CA ASP A 101 4.77 -9.56 2.75
C ASP A 101 4.48 -10.05 1.35
N PHE A 102 3.21 -10.07 0.96
CA PHE A 102 2.82 -10.52 -0.37
C PHE A 102 3.43 -9.64 -1.46
N ILE A 103 3.29 -8.31 -1.32
CA ILE A 103 3.80 -7.38 -2.33
C ILE A 103 5.32 -7.48 -2.42
N THR A 104 5.99 -7.52 -1.28
CA THR A 104 7.45 -7.64 -1.24
C THR A 104 7.91 -8.91 -1.95
N GLY A 105 7.20 -10.01 -1.75
CA GLY A 105 7.52 -11.28 -2.40
C GLY A 105 7.27 -11.29 -3.90
N GLU A 106 6.32 -10.49 -4.37
CA GLU A 106 6.02 -10.39 -5.82
C GLU A 106 7.00 -9.49 -6.57
N MET A 107 7.64 -8.56 -5.88
CA MET A 107 8.65 -7.70 -6.49
C MET A 107 9.98 -8.41 -6.62
#